data_df1aacb515ebaebdd300024597b1f335
#
_entry.id   df1aacb515ebaebdd300024597b1f335
#
_cell.length_a   1.000
_cell.length_b   1.000
_cell.length_c   1.000
_cell.angle_alpha   90.00
_cell.angle_beta   90.00
_cell.angle_gamma   90.00
#
_symmetry.space_group_name_H-M   'P 1'
#
loop_
_entity.id
_entity.type
_entity.pdbx_description
1 polymer ?
#
loop_
_entity_poly.entity_id
_entity_poly.type
_entity_poly.pdbx_seq_one_letter_code
_entity_poly.pdbx_strand_id
1 'polypeptide(L)'
;MNLDRVELRGLRVFARHGVLEQERLAGQEFIIDAVLWLDTRPAAETDDLSKTVDYGALANRLVRLAGEPPVRLIETLAARLAADCLSEPLVAEVEITVHKPQAPIDHPFGDVTVVIRRSRPAPAPESPGPPAPGPRPPAPGPRPPAPGPHPPAPGPRPPAPGPRRPT
;
A
#
# COMPACT_ATOMS: atom_id res chain seq x y z
N MET A 1 16.18 15.67 7.98
CA MET A 1 16.75 15.88 6.64
C MET A 1 16.17 17.13 6.06
N ASN A 2 17.01 17.99 5.48
CA ASN A 2 16.50 19.16 4.74
C ASN A 2 16.20 18.69 3.31
N LEU A 3 14.94 18.74 2.90
CA LEU A 3 14.52 18.40 1.55
C LEU A 3 14.48 19.68 0.71
N ASP A 4 14.85 19.54 -0.55
CA ASP A 4 14.69 20.57 -1.55
C ASP A 4 13.31 20.48 -2.20
N ARG A 5 12.96 21.45 -3.06
CA ARG A 5 11.69 21.48 -3.77
C ARG A 5 11.90 21.54 -5.27
N VAL A 6 11.15 20.71 -5.99
CA VAL A 6 10.91 20.84 -7.42
C VAL A 6 9.47 21.27 -7.61
N GLU A 7 9.23 22.35 -8.35
CA GLU A 7 7.90 22.92 -8.51
C GLU A 7 7.50 22.93 -9.99
N LEU A 8 6.38 22.27 -10.28
CA LEU A 8 5.67 22.37 -11.55
C LEU A 8 4.47 23.28 -11.35
N ARG A 9 4.42 24.40 -12.03
CA ARG A 9 3.39 25.42 -11.83
C ARG A 9 2.63 25.75 -13.11
N GLY A 10 1.33 26.02 -12.94
CA GLY A 10 0.50 26.51 -14.03
C GLY A 10 0.19 25.46 -15.10
N LEU A 11 0.19 24.16 -14.77
CA LEU A 11 -0.15 23.09 -15.71
C LEU A 11 -1.63 23.17 -16.05
N ARG A 12 -1.97 23.54 -17.30
CA ARG A 12 -3.35 23.73 -17.76
C ARG A 12 -3.91 22.45 -18.34
N VAL A 13 -5.13 22.10 -17.92
CA VAL A 13 -5.82 20.91 -18.38
C VAL A 13 -7.29 21.22 -18.58
N PHE A 14 -7.84 20.89 -19.76
CA PHE A 14 -9.27 20.90 -19.96
C PHE A 14 -9.88 19.60 -19.44
N ALA A 15 -10.82 19.68 -18.49
CA ALA A 15 -11.43 18.52 -17.86
C ALA A 15 -12.90 18.78 -17.52
N ARG A 16 -13.58 17.73 -17.06
CA ARG A 16 -15.05 17.72 -16.88
C ARG A 16 -15.44 17.42 -15.44
N HIS A 17 -14.66 17.94 -14.47
CA HIS A 17 -14.92 17.72 -13.06
C HIS A 17 -15.90 18.75 -12.50
N GLY A 18 -16.82 18.30 -11.63
CA GLY A 18 -17.74 19.17 -10.93
C GLY A 18 -18.97 18.46 -10.41
N VAL A 19 -19.63 19.09 -9.44
CA VAL A 19 -20.86 18.59 -8.83
C VAL A 19 -22.04 18.69 -9.79
N LEU A 20 -22.11 19.80 -10.54
CA LEU A 20 -23.19 20.06 -11.48
C LEU A 20 -23.05 19.24 -12.75
N GLU A 21 -24.15 18.71 -13.25
CA GLU A 21 -24.16 17.96 -14.51
C GLU A 21 -23.66 18.81 -15.68
N GLN A 22 -24.02 20.08 -15.70
CA GLN A 22 -23.61 21.03 -16.72
C GLN A 22 -22.10 21.21 -16.78
N GLU A 23 -21.38 21.20 -15.66
CA GLU A 23 -19.92 21.25 -15.63
C GLU A 23 -19.31 20.00 -16.28
N ARG A 24 -19.89 18.83 -16.04
CA ARG A 24 -19.41 17.56 -16.59
C ARG A 24 -19.72 17.42 -18.08
N LEU A 25 -20.79 18.05 -18.56
CA LEU A 25 -21.12 18.08 -19.99
C LEU A 25 -20.25 19.06 -20.75
N ALA A 26 -20.14 20.31 -20.29
CA ALA A 26 -19.40 21.36 -20.95
C ALA A 26 -17.88 21.22 -20.78
N GLY A 27 -17.42 20.91 -19.57
CA GLY A 27 -16.03 20.95 -19.19
C GLY A 27 -15.52 22.37 -19.00
N GLN A 28 -14.33 22.52 -18.44
CA GLN A 28 -13.67 23.80 -18.23
C GLN A 28 -12.17 23.60 -18.05
N GLU A 29 -11.41 24.69 -18.07
CA GLU A 29 -9.99 24.68 -17.77
C GLU A 29 -9.76 24.55 -16.25
N PHE A 30 -8.88 23.65 -15.88
CA PHE A 30 -8.27 23.54 -14.56
C PHE A 30 -6.79 23.86 -14.65
N ILE A 31 -6.22 24.43 -13.58
CA ILE A 31 -4.79 24.67 -13.48
C ILE A 31 -4.27 23.87 -12.29
N ILE A 32 -3.17 23.19 -12.47
CA ILE A 32 -2.56 22.30 -11.48
C ILE A 32 -1.16 22.80 -11.16
N ASP A 33 -0.89 23.01 -9.87
CA ASP A 33 0.46 23.16 -9.35
C ASP A 33 0.84 21.92 -8.54
N ALA A 34 2.05 21.45 -8.71
CA ALA A 34 2.64 20.38 -7.92
C ALA A 34 3.99 20.84 -7.34
N VAL A 35 4.12 20.79 -6.03
CA VAL A 35 5.37 21.02 -5.31
C VAL A 35 5.82 19.71 -4.72
N LEU A 36 7.01 19.25 -5.09
CA LEU A 36 7.57 17.97 -4.72
C LEU A 36 8.77 18.19 -3.79
N TRP A 37 8.79 17.55 -2.64
CA TRP A 37 9.92 17.57 -1.72
C TRP A 37 10.75 16.31 -1.88
N LEU A 38 12.03 16.46 -2.22
CA LEU A 38 12.98 15.37 -2.42
C LEU A 38 14.41 15.85 -2.11
N ASP A 39 15.34 14.90 -2.02
CA ASP A 39 16.77 15.23 -1.93
C ASP A 39 17.35 15.36 -3.34
N THR A 40 17.72 16.58 -3.75
CA THR A 40 18.28 16.85 -5.08
C THR A 40 19.79 16.76 -5.16
N ARG A 41 20.49 16.59 -4.02
CA ARG A 41 21.96 16.55 -3.96
C ARG A 41 22.57 15.46 -4.84
N PRO A 42 22.07 14.21 -4.85
CA PRO A 42 22.63 13.17 -5.70
C PRO A 42 22.53 13.49 -7.19
N ALA A 43 21.45 14.17 -7.61
CA ALA A 43 21.30 14.59 -9.00
C ALA A 43 22.25 15.74 -9.33
N ALA A 44 22.37 16.73 -8.45
CA ALA A 44 23.26 17.87 -8.63
C ALA A 44 24.74 17.47 -8.70
N GLU A 45 25.16 16.46 -7.94
CA GLU A 45 26.53 15.96 -7.92
C GLU A 45 26.91 15.16 -9.16
N THR A 46 25.95 14.51 -9.80
CA THR A 46 26.23 13.53 -10.87
C THR A 46 25.65 13.90 -12.22
N ASP A 47 24.81 14.95 -12.28
CA ASP A 47 24.05 15.37 -13.48
C ASP A 47 23.24 14.19 -14.10
N ASP A 48 22.65 13.35 -13.25
CA ASP A 48 21.96 12.11 -13.62
C ASP A 48 20.45 12.24 -13.34
N LEU A 49 19.64 12.21 -14.41
CA LEU A 49 18.18 12.32 -14.34
C LEU A 49 17.56 11.20 -13.50
N SER A 50 18.14 10.02 -13.44
CA SER A 50 17.62 8.90 -12.64
C SER A 50 17.63 9.17 -11.12
N LYS A 51 18.34 10.22 -10.69
CA LYS A 51 18.46 10.64 -9.29
C LYS A 51 17.56 11.81 -8.90
N THR A 52 16.67 12.22 -9.79
CA THR A 52 15.67 13.26 -9.56
C THR A 52 14.35 12.87 -10.20
N VAL A 53 13.36 13.75 -10.12
CA VAL A 53 12.06 13.57 -10.79
C VAL A 53 12.13 14.08 -12.21
N ASP A 54 11.79 13.23 -13.18
CA ASP A 54 11.48 13.67 -14.54
C ASP A 54 10.14 14.42 -14.54
N TYR A 55 10.22 15.73 -14.35
CA TYR A 55 9.03 16.60 -14.33
C TYR A 55 8.29 16.65 -15.67
N GLY A 56 8.93 16.34 -16.79
CA GLY A 56 8.28 16.25 -18.09
C GLY A 56 7.36 15.02 -18.15
N ALA A 57 7.88 13.85 -17.76
CA ALA A 57 7.10 12.64 -17.66
C ALA A 57 5.99 12.78 -16.60
N LEU A 58 6.27 13.43 -15.47
CA LEU A 58 5.28 13.72 -14.43
C LEU A 58 4.16 14.60 -14.98
N ALA A 59 4.46 15.70 -15.64
CA ALA A 59 3.46 16.60 -16.24
C ALA A 59 2.50 15.84 -17.16
N ASN A 60 3.04 14.98 -18.04
CA ASN A 60 2.24 14.14 -18.93
C ASN A 60 1.30 13.19 -18.19
N ARG A 61 1.74 12.61 -17.07
CA ARG A 61 0.89 11.75 -16.24
C ARG A 61 -0.22 12.54 -15.57
N LEU A 62 0.10 13.71 -15.00
CA LEU A 62 -0.89 14.56 -14.33
C LEU A 62 -1.96 15.06 -15.30
N VAL A 63 -1.57 15.47 -16.53
CA VAL A 63 -2.54 15.86 -17.57
C VAL A 63 -3.47 14.71 -17.93
N ARG A 64 -2.91 13.51 -18.13
CA ARG A 64 -3.70 12.33 -18.46
C ARG A 64 -4.67 12.00 -17.34
N LEU A 65 -4.19 11.96 -16.08
CA LEU A 65 -4.98 11.64 -14.90
C LEU A 65 -6.11 12.65 -14.68
N ALA A 66 -5.84 13.95 -14.90
CA ALA A 66 -6.86 14.99 -14.82
C ALA A 66 -7.88 14.91 -15.96
N GLY A 67 -7.53 14.32 -17.10
CA GLY A 67 -8.44 14.07 -18.24
C GLY A 67 -9.29 12.79 -18.10
N GLU A 68 -9.05 11.95 -17.10
CA GLU A 68 -9.81 10.71 -16.85
C GLU A 68 -11.29 10.98 -16.50
N PRO A 69 -12.13 9.92 -16.37
CA PRO A 69 -13.55 10.08 -16.07
C PRO A 69 -13.83 11.08 -14.94
N PRO A 70 -14.87 11.93 -15.11
CA PRO A 70 -15.11 13.05 -14.22
C PRO A 70 -15.30 12.64 -12.76
N VAL A 71 -14.71 13.41 -11.85
CA VAL A 71 -15.03 13.39 -10.42
C VAL A 71 -15.94 14.58 -10.06
N ARG A 72 -16.72 14.40 -9.02
CA ARG A 72 -17.63 15.47 -8.57
C ARG A 72 -16.90 16.57 -7.79
N LEU A 73 -15.87 16.18 -7.03
CA LEU A 73 -15.14 17.07 -6.12
C LEU A 73 -13.69 17.26 -6.60
N ILE A 74 -13.23 18.50 -6.63
CA ILE A 74 -11.83 18.80 -6.98
C ILE A 74 -10.86 18.34 -5.90
N GLU A 75 -11.33 18.12 -4.67
CA GLU A 75 -10.58 17.46 -3.59
C GLU A 75 -10.23 16.02 -3.96
N THR A 76 -11.15 15.30 -4.62
CA THR A 76 -10.89 13.95 -5.12
C THR A 76 -9.85 13.97 -6.22
N LEU A 77 -9.93 14.94 -7.14
CA LEU A 77 -8.92 15.13 -8.19
C LEU A 77 -7.56 15.41 -7.55
N ALA A 78 -7.48 16.37 -6.62
CA ALA A 78 -6.23 16.72 -5.93
C ALA A 78 -5.61 15.49 -5.23
N ALA A 79 -6.43 14.66 -4.55
CA ALA A 79 -5.96 13.47 -3.87
C ALA A 79 -5.38 12.42 -4.86
N ARG A 80 -6.01 12.23 -6.02
CA ARG A 80 -5.49 11.33 -7.08
C ARG A 80 -4.16 11.82 -7.65
N LEU A 81 -4.04 13.12 -7.92
CA LEU A 81 -2.81 13.73 -8.40
C LEU A 81 -1.68 13.60 -7.38
N ALA A 82 -1.97 13.82 -6.10
CA ALA A 82 -0.99 13.65 -5.02
C ALA A 82 -0.51 12.20 -4.90
N ALA A 83 -1.41 11.23 -5.02
CA ALA A 83 -1.06 9.81 -4.97
C ALA A 83 -0.14 9.42 -6.15
N ASP A 84 -0.39 9.95 -7.36
CA ASP A 84 0.49 9.73 -8.50
C ASP A 84 1.88 10.32 -8.27
N CYS A 85 1.98 11.56 -7.78
CA CYS A 85 3.27 12.16 -7.44
C CYS A 85 4.04 11.35 -6.39
N LEU A 86 3.36 10.83 -5.37
CA LEU A 86 3.97 10.00 -4.32
C LEU A 86 4.34 8.59 -4.82
N SER A 87 3.90 8.18 -6.00
CA SER A 87 4.38 6.93 -6.61
C SER A 87 5.85 7.02 -7.07
N GLU A 88 6.37 8.25 -7.26
CA GLU A 88 7.79 8.49 -7.54
C GLU A 88 8.64 8.15 -6.31
N PRO A 89 9.57 7.19 -6.38
CA PRO A 89 10.31 6.71 -5.22
C PRO A 89 11.11 7.79 -4.47
N LEU A 90 11.56 8.81 -5.19
CA LEU A 90 12.39 9.89 -4.64
C LEU A 90 11.57 11.00 -3.95
N VAL A 91 10.25 11.05 -4.18
CA VAL A 91 9.39 12.08 -3.60
C VAL A 91 8.97 11.65 -2.19
N ALA A 92 9.38 12.44 -1.20
CA ALA A 92 9.01 12.22 0.20
C ALA A 92 7.66 12.84 0.54
N GLU A 93 7.36 14.00 -0.06
CA GLU A 93 6.16 14.77 0.20
C GLU A 93 5.74 15.55 -1.04
N VAL A 94 4.45 15.80 -1.17
CA VAL A 94 3.87 16.58 -2.27
C VAL A 94 2.80 17.52 -1.75
N GLU A 95 2.74 18.72 -2.34
CA GLU A 95 1.60 19.62 -2.24
C GLU A 95 1.01 19.80 -3.65
N ILE A 96 -0.28 19.55 -3.77
CA ILE A 96 -1.04 19.77 -5.00
C ILE A 96 -2.00 20.92 -4.76
N THR A 97 -2.00 21.87 -5.68
CA THR A 97 -3.02 22.90 -5.80
C THR A 97 -3.81 22.66 -7.08
N VAL A 98 -5.12 22.51 -6.95
CA VAL A 98 -6.05 22.47 -8.08
C VAL A 98 -6.82 23.78 -8.10
N HIS A 99 -6.70 24.52 -9.19
CA HIS A 99 -7.38 25.78 -9.46
C HIS A 99 -8.59 25.52 -10.35
N LYS A 100 -9.70 26.15 -10.03
CA LYS A 100 -10.95 26.13 -10.78
C LYS A 100 -11.44 27.56 -11.01
N PRO A 101 -10.80 28.32 -11.93
CA PRO A 101 -11.09 29.74 -12.12
C PRO A 101 -12.47 30.01 -12.70
N GLN A 102 -13.10 29.01 -13.32
CA GLN A 102 -14.45 29.10 -13.88
C GLN A 102 -15.48 28.33 -13.05
N ALA A 103 -15.30 28.27 -11.72
CA ALA A 103 -16.28 27.66 -10.84
C ALA A 103 -17.65 28.34 -10.98
N PRO A 104 -18.76 27.60 -10.97
CA PRO A 104 -20.12 28.14 -11.16
C PRO A 104 -20.62 28.85 -9.88
N ILE A 105 -20.12 30.07 -9.67
CA ILE A 105 -20.43 30.92 -8.54
C ILE A 105 -21.07 32.22 -9.06
N ASP A 106 -22.25 32.59 -8.58
CA ASP A 106 -22.99 33.77 -9.00
C ASP A 106 -22.49 35.06 -8.33
N HIS A 107 -21.18 35.17 -8.15
CA HIS A 107 -20.54 36.34 -7.56
C HIS A 107 -19.19 36.60 -8.23
N PRO A 108 -18.72 37.87 -8.31
CA PRO A 108 -17.38 38.17 -8.72
C PRO A 108 -16.36 37.48 -7.80
N PHE A 109 -15.46 36.69 -8.36
CA PHE A 109 -14.36 36.04 -7.64
C PHE A 109 -13.16 35.87 -8.59
N GLY A 110 -12.00 35.60 -8.03
CA GLY A 110 -10.79 35.38 -8.82
C GLY A 110 -10.58 33.91 -9.14
N ASP A 111 -10.62 33.07 -8.16
CA ASP A 111 -10.33 31.65 -8.31
C ASP A 111 -10.95 30.83 -7.15
N VAL A 112 -11.15 29.56 -7.37
CA VAL A 112 -11.41 28.56 -6.31
C VAL A 112 -10.27 27.56 -6.34
N THR A 113 -9.59 27.40 -5.22
CA THR A 113 -8.47 26.49 -5.10
C THR A 113 -8.67 25.44 -4.01
N VAL A 114 -8.22 24.23 -4.27
CA VAL A 114 -8.01 23.22 -3.25
C VAL A 114 -6.52 22.94 -3.15
N VAL A 115 -5.97 23.11 -1.96
CA VAL A 115 -4.56 22.82 -1.66
C VAL A 115 -4.51 21.65 -0.70
N ILE A 116 -3.81 20.60 -1.09
CA ILE A 116 -3.58 19.46 -0.20
C ILE A 116 -2.09 19.14 -0.12
N ARG A 117 -1.65 18.75 1.07
CA ARG A 117 -0.29 18.27 1.31
C ARG A 117 -0.33 16.83 1.79
N ARG A 118 0.50 15.99 1.21
CA ARG A 118 0.58 14.56 1.51
C ARG A 118 2.02 14.12 1.57
N SER A 119 2.33 13.27 2.55
CA SER A 119 3.65 12.67 2.72
C SER A 119 3.56 11.17 2.42
N ARG A 120 4.66 10.59 1.98
CA ARG A 120 4.80 9.14 1.93
C ARG A 120 4.63 8.59 3.35
N PRO A 121 3.81 7.55 3.56
CA PRO A 121 3.78 6.86 4.83
C PRO A 121 5.20 6.45 5.21
N ALA A 122 5.60 6.72 6.45
CA ALA A 122 6.84 6.15 6.97
C ALA A 122 6.79 4.64 6.78
N PRO A 123 7.91 3.98 6.39
CA PRO A 123 7.93 2.52 6.39
C PRO A 123 7.44 2.06 7.76
N ALA A 124 6.46 1.16 7.78
CA ALA A 124 5.97 0.58 9.02
C ALA A 124 7.20 0.07 9.79
N PRO A 125 7.30 0.31 11.12
CA PRO A 125 8.39 -0.27 11.89
C PRO A 125 8.36 -1.77 11.58
N GLU A 126 9.50 -2.30 11.14
CA GLU A 126 9.63 -3.73 10.92
C GLU A 126 9.12 -4.41 12.19
N SER A 127 8.05 -5.18 12.06
CA SER A 127 7.59 -6.00 13.17
C SER A 127 8.79 -6.83 13.62
N PRO A 128 9.14 -6.83 14.91
CA PRO A 128 10.24 -7.65 15.37
C PRO A 128 9.98 -9.05 14.84
N GLY A 129 10.91 -9.56 14.03
CA GLY A 129 10.82 -10.89 13.46
C GLY A 129 10.48 -11.90 14.55
N PRO A 130 9.86 -13.03 14.23
CA PRO A 130 9.53 -14.04 15.21
C PRO A 130 10.79 -14.33 16.06
N PRO A 131 10.66 -14.46 17.38
CA PRO A 131 11.80 -14.72 18.25
C PRO A 131 12.57 -15.92 17.71
N ALA A 132 13.89 -15.80 17.67
CA ALA A 132 14.76 -16.90 17.25
C ALA A 132 14.31 -18.19 17.95
N PRO A 133 14.19 -19.33 17.24
CA PRO A 133 13.83 -20.59 17.85
C PRO A 133 14.79 -20.85 19.01
N GLY A 134 14.24 -20.98 20.21
CA GLY A 134 15.02 -21.31 21.41
C GLY A 134 15.84 -22.56 21.19
N PRO A 135 16.89 -22.79 21.99
CA PRO A 135 17.74 -23.97 21.86
C PRO A 135 16.85 -25.22 21.82
N ARG A 136 17.04 -26.03 20.78
CA ARG A 136 16.31 -27.29 20.59
C ARG A 136 16.51 -28.15 21.83
N PRO A 137 15.44 -28.69 22.45
CA PRO A 137 15.57 -29.63 23.57
C PRO A 137 16.47 -30.78 23.14
N PRO A 138 17.30 -31.33 24.06
CA PRO A 138 18.16 -32.48 23.75
C PRO A 138 17.30 -33.64 23.24
N ALA A 139 17.81 -34.33 22.23
CA ALA A 139 17.15 -35.50 21.66
C ALA A 139 16.83 -36.50 22.74
N PRO A 140 15.63 -37.13 22.76
CA PRO A 140 15.31 -38.19 23.70
C PRO A 140 16.34 -39.30 23.55
N GLY A 141 16.88 -39.74 24.71
CA GLY A 141 17.86 -40.83 24.77
C GLY A 141 17.31 -42.13 24.13
N PRO A 142 18.19 -43.09 23.82
CA PRO A 142 17.77 -44.32 23.17
C PRO A 142 16.66 -45.02 23.98
N ARG A 143 15.59 -45.37 23.29
CA ARG A 143 14.45 -46.06 23.85
C ARG A 143 14.90 -47.42 24.42
N PRO A 144 14.52 -47.80 25.67
CA PRO A 144 14.83 -49.13 26.19
C PRO A 144 14.27 -50.24 25.28
N PRO A 145 14.95 -51.38 25.14
CA PRO A 145 14.47 -52.48 24.31
C PRO A 145 13.08 -52.92 24.73
N ALA A 146 12.24 -53.21 23.75
CA ALA A 146 10.89 -53.73 24.00
C ALA A 146 10.95 -55.02 24.85
N PRO A 147 10.03 -55.22 25.82
CA PRO A 147 9.95 -56.50 26.53
C PRO A 147 9.69 -57.61 25.52
N GLY A 148 10.45 -58.71 25.70
CA GLY A 148 10.33 -59.89 24.86
C GLY A 148 8.93 -60.51 24.86
N PRO A 149 8.61 -61.38 23.90
CA PRO A 149 7.29 -61.96 23.79
C PRO A 149 6.92 -62.75 25.04
N HIS A 150 5.71 -62.47 25.58
CA HIS A 150 5.16 -63.22 26.68
C HIS A 150 4.98 -64.70 26.29
N PRO A 151 5.25 -65.63 27.21
CA PRO A 151 4.95 -67.05 26.96
C PRO A 151 3.43 -67.25 26.76
N PRO A 152 3.04 -68.18 25.89
CA PRO A 152 1.62 -68.43 25.64
C PRO A 152 0.89 -68.88 26.90
N ALA A 153 -0.34 -68.38 27.04
CA ALA A 153 -1.23 -68.76 28.16
C ALA A 153 -1.46 -70.23 28.16
N PRO A 154 -1.54 -70.88 29.39
CA PRO A 154 -1.86 -72.30 29.50
C PRO A 154 -3.26 -72.58 28.92
N GLY A 155 -3.38 -73.61 28.12
CA GLY A 155 -4.61 -74.04 27.49
C GLY A 155 -5.69 -74.46 28.49
N PRO A 156 -6.95 -74.51 28.08
CA PRO A 156 -8.07 -74.81 28.93
C PRO A 156 -7.93 -76.19 29.51
N ARG A 157 -8.20 -76.29 30.79
CA ARG A 157 -8.27 -77.56 31.57
C ARG A 157 -9.36 -78.46 31.01
N PRO A 158 -9.11 -79.79 30.89
CA PRO A 158 -10.16 -80.73 30.49
C PRO A 158 -11.25 -80.79 31.56
N PRO A 159 -12.52 -81.06 31.22
CA PRO A 159 -13.63 -81.14 32.16
C PRO A 159 -13.49 -82.35 33.07
N ALA A 160 -13.88 -82.13 34.33
CA ALA A 160 -13.88 -83.17 35.35
C ALA A 160 -14.85 -84.30 34.97
N PRO A 161 -14.51 -85.57 35.31
CA PRO A 161 -15.41 -86.70 35.07
C PRO A 161 -16.67 -86.61 35.92
N GLY A 162 -17.83 -86.82 35.34
CA GLY A 162 -19.12 -86.78 35.96
C GLY A 162 -19.35 -87.93 36.95
N PRO A 163 -20.28 -87.79 37.90
CA PRO A 163 -20.53 -88.78 38.93
C PRO A 163 -21.14 -90.05 38.34
N ARG A 164 -20.61 -91.19 38.78
CA ARG A 164 -21.14 -92.51 38.44
C ARG A 164 -22.49 -92.67 39.13
N ARG A 165 -23.47 -93.18 38.42
CA ARG A 165 -24.74 -93.60 39.01
C ARG A 165 -24.57 -94.96 39.71
N PRO A 166 -25.19 -95.11 40.89
CA PRO A 166 -25.27 -96.43 41.52
C PRO A 166 -26.40 -97.29 40.90
N THR A 167 -26.18 -98.57 40.82
CA THR A 167 -27.16 -99.60 40.46
C THR A 167 -28.12 -99.82 41.60
#